data_4406c2a4bca1d73e51e608931737c356
#
_entry.id   4406c2a4bca1d73e51e608931737c356
#
_cell.length_a   1.000
_cell.length_b   1.000
_cell.length_c   1.000
_cell.angle_alpha   90.00
_cell.angle_beta   90.00
_cell.angle_gamma   90.00
#
_symmetry.space_group_name_H-M   'P 1'
#
loop_
_entity.id
_entity.type
_entity.pdbx_description
1 polymer ?
#
loop_
_entity_poly.entity_id
_entity_poly.type
_entity_poly.pdbx_seq_one_letter_code
_entity_poly.pdbx_strand_id
1 'polypeptide(L)'
;MKYFSKLKIDKTKLFYLVILAATFTIFLFLAFLNVEAKKEISELNVLRSPLSSFTPGKYPEVLSKYDPGITAQGAVAIDKNSQVVLYEKNSNLRFPPASTTKIMTALVALENYSPEDSLIIKQATVEGSIIGFKEGEVFSFIDLLYAMLLPSANDATLSIAQNYPGGEKAFVLRMNQKAVELHLKNTYYADPIGLDDEKDYITPLDLARLASIALSNPTFASVVSAKDKKIKSLNGKSYNLSNLNKLLDIPGVNGVKTGFTEGAGGVLVTSRKLDNGQDLIFVVMQSQDRFADSEILLSYLNDNLNYVSSHP
;
A
#
# COMPACT_ATOMS: atom_id res chain seq x y z
N MET A 1 -72.87 -24.83 3.59
CA MET A 1 -73.14 -23.98 4.75
C MET A 1 -73.07 -24.81 6.01
N LYS A 2 -72.47 -24.34 7.08
CA LYS A 2 -72.18 -24.93 8.39
C LYS A 2 -70.94 -25.82 8.45
N TYR A 3 -69.82 -25.20 8.96
CA TYR A 3 -68.99 -25.75 10.04
C TYR A 3 -67.91 -24.70 10.38
N PHE A 4 -68.30 -23.66 11.14
CA PHE A 4 -67.37 -22.90 11.98
C PHE A 4 -67.88 -23.09 13.42
N SER A 5 -67.54 -24.22 14.04
CA SER A 5 -67.72 -24.37 15.48
C SER A 5 -66.72 -23.45 16.20
N LYS A 6 -67.27 -22.54 17.01
CA LYS A 6 -66.54 -21.61 17.88
C LYS A 6 -65.61 -22.43 18.79
N LEU A 7 -64.31 -22.40 18.51
CA LEU A 7 -63.30 -22.83 19.47
C LEU A 7 -63.40 -21.88 20.69
N LYS A 8 -64.05 -22.37 21.76
CA LYS A 8 -63.97 -21.69 23.08
C LYS A 8 -62.54 -21.88 23.60
N ILE A 9 -61.69 -20.91 23.33
CA ILE A 9 -60.34 -20.88 23.91
C ILE A 9 -60.52 -20.62 25.40
N ASP A 10 -60.08 -21.58 26.23
CA ASP A 10 -60.05 -21.44 27.67
C ASP A 10 -59.13 -20.24 28.04
N LYS A 11 -59.73 -19.25 28.69
CA LYS A 11 -59.04 -18.00 29.06
C LYS A 11 -57.78 -18.28 29.89
N THR A 12 -57.80 -19.33 30.69
CA THR A 12 -56.68 -19.75 31.50
C THR A 12 -55.52 -20.30 30.64
N LYS A 13 -55.83 -21.12 29.62
CA LYS A 13 -54.84 -21.63 28.67
C LYS A 13 -54.26 -20.51 27.81
N LEU A 14 -55.08 -19.57 27.37
CA LEU A 14 -54.61 -18.39 26.62
C LEU A 14 -53.66 -17.54 27.45
N PHE A 15 -53.98 -17.31 28.75
CA PHE A 15 -53.12 -16.56 29.68
C PHE A 15 -51.73 -17.23 29.83
N TYR A 16 -51.67 -18.54 30.04
CA TYR A 16 -50.39 -19.27 30.10
C TYR A 16 -49.62 -19.23 28.78
N LEU A 17 -50.29 -19.28 27.66
CA LEU A 17 -49.66 -19.21 26.35
C LEU A 17 -49.07 -17.83 26.07
N VAL A 18 -49.70 -16.75 26.52
CA VAL A 18 -49.17 -15.37 26.45
C VAL A 18 -47.97 -15.21 27.36
N ILE A 19 -48.00 -15.75 28.58
CA ILE A 19 -46.84 -15.73 29.48
C ILE A 19 -45.64 -16.50 28.85
N LEU A 20 -45.89 -17.68 28.33
CA LEU A 20 -44.87 -18.51 27.68
C LEU A 20 -44.26 -17.79 26.47
N ALA A 21 -45.08 -17.14 25.66
CA ALA A 21 -44.60 -16.37 24.52
C ALA A 21 -43.76 -15.13 24.97
N ALA A 22 -44.21 -14.45 26.02
CA ALA A 22 -43.49 -13.30 26.59
C ALA A 22 -42.13 -13.73 27.19
N THR A 23 -42.08 -14.82 27.93
CA THR A 23 -40.82 -15.35 28.50
C THR A 23 -39.86 -15.83 27.40
N PHE A 24 -40.37 -16.44 26.32
CA PHE A 24 -39.58 -16.85 25.19
C PHE A 24 -38.99 -15.65 24.41
N THR A 25 -39.78 -14.59 24.20
CA THR A 25 -39.27 -13.35 23.57
C THR A 25 -38.20 -12.66 24.42
N ILE A 26 -38.39 -12.61 25.74
CA ILE A 26 -37.36 -12.08 26.68
C ILE A 26 -36.08 -12.93 26.60
N PHE A 27 -36.20 -14.23 26.57
CA PHE A 27 -35.05 -15.14 26.44
C PHE A 27 -34.28 -14.90 25.15
N LEU A 28 -34.99 -14.79 24.01
CA LEU A 28 -34.35 -14.50 22.71
C LEU A 28 -33.66 -13.12 22.70
N PHE A 29 -34.28 -12.13 23.32
CA PHE A 29 -33.69 -10.79 23.44
C PHE A 29 -32.41 -10.80 24.30
N LEU A 30 -32.43 -11.50 25.43
CA LEU A 30 -31.23 -11.66 26.28
C LEU A 30 -30.14 -12.48 25.59
N ALA A 31 -30.50 -13.51 24.80
CA ALA A 31 -29.54 -14.26 23.99
C ALA A 31 -28.91 -13.38 22.91
N PHE A 32 -29.68 -12.52 22.25
CA PHE A 32 -29.17 -11.56 21.27
C PHE A 32 -28.20 -10.55 21.91
N LEU A 33 -28.55 -9.96 23.05
CA LEU A 33 -27.66 -9.06 23.80
C LEU A 33 -26.36 -9.75 24.22
N ASN A 34 -26.43 -11.03 24.59
CA ASN A 34 -25.24 -11.80 24.98
C ASN A 34 -24.31 -12.07 23.77
N VAL A 35 -24.87 -12.26 22.57
CA VAL A 35 -24.09 -12.39 21.34
C VAL A 35 -23.41 -11.09 20.96
N GLU A 36 -24.13 -9.94 21.03
CA GLU A 36 -23.55 -8.62 20.77
C GLU A 36 -22.46 -8.27 21.80
N ALA A 37 -22.70 -8.48 23.07
CA ALA A 37 -21.69 -8.26 24.12
C ALA A 37 -20.43 -9.13 23.92
N LYS A 38 -20.59 -10.41 23.50
CA LYS A 38 -19.46 -11.26 23.14
C LYS A 38 -18.69 -10.77 21.93
N LYS A 39 -19.38 -10.19 20.95
CA LYS A 39 -18.74 -9.60 19.77
C LYS A 39 -17.93 -8.37 20.16
N GLU A 40 -18.48 -7.45 20.94
CA GLU A 40 -17.76 -6.28 21.48
C GLU A 40 -16.54 -6.69 22.32
N ILE A 41 -16.69 -7.70 23.21
CA ILE A 41 -15.57 -8.23 24.01
C ILE A 41 -14.50 -8.87 23.12
N SER A 42 -14.88 -9.55 22.03
CA SER A 42 -13.92 -10.12 21.08
C SER A 42 -13.15 -9.04 20.32
N GLU A 43 -13.82 -7.97 19.94
CA GLU A 43 -13.19 -6.80 19.29
C GLU A 43 -12.26 -6.06 20.27
N LEU A 44 -12.67 -5.90 21.53
CA LEU A 44 -11.80 -5.35 22.60
C LEU A 44 -10.61 -6.25 22.92
N ASN A 45 -10.75 -7.57 22.82
CA ASN A 45 -9.65 -8.51 23.02
C ASN A 45 -8.68 -8.55 21.83
N VAL A 46 -9.15 -8.25 20.60
CA VAL A 46 -8.26 -8.02 19.47
C VAL A 46 -7.44 -6.74 19.65
N LEU A 47 -8.05 -5.69 20.24
CA LEU A 47 -7.33 -4.46 20.64
C LEU A 47 -6.42 -4.66 21.88
N ARG A 48 -6.67 -5.69 22.68
CA ARG A 48 -5.85 -6.16 23.82
C ARG A 48 -5.01 -7.39 23.45
N SER A 49 -4.68 -7.59 22.19
CA SER A 49 -3.56 -8.49 21.84
C SER A 49 -2.43 -8.15 22.78
N PRO A 50 -1.86 -9.13 23.53
CA PRO A 50 -0.74 -8.84 24.40
C PRO A 50 0.23 -8.05 23.54
N LEU A 51 0.64 -6.85 24.04
CA LEU A 51 1.75 -6.12 23.46
C LEU A 51 2.78 -7.20 23.17
N SER A 52 2.91 -7.55 21.88
CA SER A 52 3.87 -8.54 21.43
C SER A 52 5.12 -8.20 22.20
N SER A 53 5.65 -9.13 22.98
CA SER A 53 6.78 -8.91 23.87
C SER A 53 7.73 -8.00 23.12
N PHE A 54 7.77 -6.73 23.52
CA PHE A 54 8.63 -5.74 22.91
C PHE A 54 10.04 -6.23 23.23
N THR A 55 10.55 -7.06 22.34
CA THR A 55 11.98 -7.34 22.33
C THR A 55 12.60 -6.00 21.97
N PRO A 56 13.35 -5.37 22.89
CA PRO A 56 13.99 -4.11 22.63
C PRO A 56 14.81 -4.28 21.35
N GLY A 57 14.29 -3.71 20.26
CA GLY A 57 14.95 -3.77 18.98
C GLY A 57 16.24 -2.96 19.06
N LYS A 58 17.20 -3.29 18.25
CA LYS A 58 18.37 -2.43 18.05
C LYS A 58 17.84 -1.07 17.55
N TYR A 59 18.15 -0.01 18.30
CA TYR A 59 17.74 1.34 17.94
C TYR A 59 18.80 1.95 17.01
N PRO A 60 18.42 2.48 15.84
CA PRO A 60 19.37 3.09 14.93
C PRO A 60 19.80 4.48 15.43
N GLU A 61 21.09 4.75 15.40
CA GLU A 61 21.71 6.02 15.75
C GLU A 61 22.62 6.50 14.65
N VAL A 62 22.47 7.76 14.25
CA VAL A 62 23.37 8.41 13.28
C VAL A 62 24.51 9.05 14.03
N LEU A 63 25.73 8.56 13.80
CA LEU A 63 26.95 8.93 14.54
C LEU A 63 27.41 10.36 14.26
N SER A 64 27.28 10.82 13.01
CA SER A 64 27.69 12.15 12.60
C SER A 64 26.68 12.77 11.66
N LYS A 65 26.15 13.94 12.03
CA LYS A 65 25.17 14.67 11.24
C LYS A 65 25.85 15.80 10.47
N TYR A 66 25.91 15.65 9.15
CA TYR A 66 26.36 16.69 8.23
C TYR A 66 25.44 16.68 6.98
N ASP A 67 25.48 17.73 6.19
CA ASP A 67 24.77 17.78 4.93
C ASP A 67 25.55 16.95 3.88
N PRO A 68 24.98 15.84 3.37
CA PRO A 68 25.65 15.01 2.36
C PRO A 68 25.70 15.66 0.96
N GLY A 69 25.07 16.84 0.76
CA GLY A 69 25.17 17.60 -0.48
C GLY A 69 24.29 17.10 -1.62
N ILE A 70 23.09 16.56 -1.32
CA ILE A 70 22.15 16.11 -2.34
C ILE A 70 21.43 17.27 -3.04
N THR A 71 21.10 17.10 -4.33
CA THR A 71 20.37 18.08 -5.13
C THR A 71 18.86 18.05 -4.89
N ALA A 72 18.31 16.94 -4.38
CA ALA A 72 16.91 16.79 -4.07
C ALA A 72 16.39 17.91 -3.16
N GLN A 73 15.21 18.44 -3.48
CA GLN A 73 14.56 19.47 -2.65
C GLN A 73 13.86 18.86 -1.43
N GLY A 74 13.37 17.62 -1.55
CA GLY A 74 12.80 16.85 -0.46
C GLY A 74 13.48 15.50 -0.35
N ALA A 75 13.85 15.08 0.87
CA ALA A 75 14.40 13.74 1.10
C ALA A 75 14.16 13.25 2.52
N VAL A 76 14.14 11.94 2.67
CA VAL A 76 14.11 11.27 3.97
C VAL A 76 14.76 9.91 3.88
N ALA A 77 15.45 9.50 4.96
CA ALA A 77 15.82 8.12 5.18
C ALA A 77 15.25 7.65 6.52
N ILE A 78 14.62 6.49 6.54
CA ILE A 78 14.07 5.90 7.76
C ILE A 78 14.55 4.46 7.94
N ASP A 79 14.63 4.03 9.19
CA ASP A 79 14.66 2.60 9.52
C ASP A 79 13.25 2.04 9.34
N LYS A 80 13.12 0.99 8.52
CA LYS A 80 11.81 0.42 8.15
C LYS A 80 11.05 -0.13 9.36
N ASN A 81 11.74 -0.73 10.32
CA ASN A 81 11.12 -1.42 11.44
C ASN A 81 10.73 -0.45 12.57
N SER A 82 11.65 0.41 12.98
CA SER A 82 11.41 1.38 14.06
C SER A 82 10.75 2.67 13.59
N GLN A 83 10.69 2.92 12.28
CA GLN A 83 10.21 4.17 11.67
C GLN A 83 11.00 5.41 12.11
N VAL A 84 12.19 5.22 12.68
CA VAL A 84 13.09 6.31 13.08
C VAL A 84 13.61 7.03 11.85
N VAL A 85 13.53 8.36 11.87
CA VAL A 85 14.10 9.22 10.82
C VAL A 85 15.60 9.35 11.06
N LEU A 86 16.38 8.91 10.06
CA LEU A 86 17.85 8.89 10.09
C LEU A 86 18.44 10.09 9.36
N TYR A 87 17.77 10.54 8.31
CA TYR A 87 18.10 11.75 7.54
C TYR A 87 16.81 12.41 7.08
N GLU A 88 16.80 13.73 7.07
CA GLU A 88 15.67 14.50 6.50
C GLU A 88 16.10 15.82 5.88
N LYS A 89 15.44 16.14 4.77
CA LYS A 89 15.50 17.45 4.12
C LYS A 89 14.09 17.76 3.62
N ASN A 90 13.45 18.79 4.15
CA ASN A 90 12.07 19.16 3.79
C ASN A 90 11.09 17.97 3.83
N SER A 91 11.26 17.04 4.79
CA SER A 91 10.58 15.74 4.86
C SER A 91 9.06 15.85 4.97
N ASN A 92 8.54 17.00 5.40
CA ASN A 92 7.11 17.28 5.58
C ASN A 92 6.56 18.29 4.55
N LEU A 93 7.35 18.75 3.58
CA LEU A 93 6.83 19.54 2.45
C LEU A 93 6.19 18.62 1.40
N ARG A 94 5.16 19.14 0.75
CA ARG A 94 4.42 18.43 -0.29
C ARG A 94 5.11 18.59 -1.64
N PHE A 95 5.25 17.48 -2.35
CA PHE A 95 5.81 17.42 -3.70
C PHE A 95 4.90 16.57 -4.59
N PRO A 96 4.88 16.80 -5.90
CA PRO A 96 4.23 15.89 -6.83
C PRO A 96 4.90 14.49 -6.78
N PRO A 97 4.12 13.41 -6.64
CA PRO A 97 4.66 12.06 -6.49
C PRO A 97 5.24 11.45 -7.76
N ALA A 98 4.86 11.95 -8.93
CA ALA A 98 5.10 11.28 -10.20
C ALA A 98 4.71 9.78 -10.11
N SER A 99 5.36 8.91 -10.86
CA SER A 99 5.07 7.47 -10.86
C SER A 99 5.30 6.72 -9.54
N THR A 100 5.75 7.39 -8.46
CA THR A 100 5.76 6.75 -7.13
C THR A 100 4.35 6.57 -6.57
N THR A 101 3.34 7.25 -7.11
CA THR A 101 1.90 6.99 -6.94
C THR A 101 1.56 5.51 -7.12
N LYS A 102 2.25 4.81 -8.04
CA LYS A 102 2.03 3.39 -8.33
C LYS A 102 2.32 2.45 -7.14
N ILE A 103 2.98 2.95 -6.09
CA ILE A 103 3.12 2.21 -4.81
C ILE A 103 1.75 2.11 -4.13
N MET A 104 0.98 3.20 -4.05
CA MET A 104 -0.39 3.20 -3.52
C MET A 104 -1.33 2.40 -4.43
N THR A 105 -1.21 2.58 -5.74
CA THR A 105 -1.97 1.81 -6.73
C THR A 105 -1.76 0.31 -6.55
N ALA A 106 -0.50 -0.12 -6.34
CA ALA A 106 -0.18 -1.53 -6.08
C ALA A 106 -0.83 -2.03 -4.77
N LEU A 107 -0.78 -1.25 -3.69
CA LEU A 107 -1.41 -1.64 -2.41
C LEU A 107 -2.91 -1.84 -2.55
N VAL A 108 -3.61 -0.89 -3.16
CA VAL A 108 -5.06 -0.99 -3.38
C VAL A 108 -5.41 -2.16 -4.30
N ALA A 109 -4.61 -2.38 -5.34
CA ALA A 109 -4.81 -3.50 -6.26
C ALA A 109 -4.60 -4.86 -5.57
N LEU A 110 -3.56 -4.99 -4.75
CA LEU A 110 -3.25 -6.21 -3.99
C LEU A 110 -4.31 -6.55 -2.90
N GLU A 111 -5.09 -5.58 -2.46
CA GLU A 111 -6.24 -5.82 -1.57
C GLU A 111 -7.46 -6.38 -2.30
N ASN A 112 -7.56 -6.14 -3.62
CA ASN A 112 -8.75 -6.45 -4.40
C ASN A 112 -8.57 -7.64 -5.36
N TYR A 113 -7.35 -7.86 -5.86
CA TYR A 113 -7.07 -8.88 -6.87
C TYR A 113 -6.19 -9.99 -6.33
N SER A 114 -6.52 -11.23 -6.72
CA SER A 114 -5.63 -12.37 -6.62
C SER A 114 -4.61 -12.38 -7.78
N PRO A 115 -3.40 -12.93 -7.62
CA PRO A 115 -2.37 -12.93 -8.66
C PRO A 115 -2.83 -13.45 -10.03
N GLU A 116 -3.74 -14.43 -10.04
CA GLU A 116 -4.24 -15.12 -11.22
C GLU A 116 -5.48 -14.47 -11.85
N ASP A 117 -6.05 -13.43 -11.21
CA ASP A 117 -7.23 -12.73 -11.74
C ASP A 117 -6.95 -12.18 -13.14
N SER A 118 -7.86 -12.44 -14.06
CA SER A 118 -7.74 -11.99 -15.45
C SER A 118 -8.28 -10.56 -15.61
N LEU A 119 -7.42 -9.65 -16.03
CA LEU A 119 -7.76 -8.25 -16.28
C LEU A 119 -7.63 -7.94 -17.78
N ILE A 120 -8.62 -7.22 -18.30
CA ILE A 120 -8.67 -6.82 -19.70
C ILE A 120 -8.11 -5.41 -19.90
N ILE A 121 -7.34 -5.20 -20.95
CA ILE A 121 -6.93 -3.87 -21.40
C ILE A 121 -8.14 -3.19 -22.03
N LYS A 122 -8.74 -2.23 -21.32
CA LYS A 122 -9.93 -1.50 -21.78
C LYS A 122 -9.59 -0.27 -22.61
N GLN A 123 -8.45 0.35 -22.32
CA GLN A 123 -7.94 1.52 -23.01
C GLN A 123 -6.43 1.42 -23.12
N ALA A 124 -5.91 1.34 -24.33
CA ALA A 124 -4.47 1.18 -24.57
C ALA A 124 -3.72 2.52 -24.67
N THR A 125 -4.43 3.62 -25.00
CA THR A 125 -3.81 4.92 -25.20
C THR A 125 -3.81 5.72 -23.90
N VAL A 126 -2.62 6.02 -23.40
CA VAL A 126 -2.37 6.84 -22.22
C VAL A 126 -1.02 7.54 -22.37
N GLU A 127 -0.88 8.73 -21.78
CA GLU A 127 0.36 9.49 -21.84
C GLU A 127 1.48 8.86 -21.00
N GLY A 128 2.73 9.19 -21.34
CA GLY A 128 3.93 8.81 -20.61
C GLY A 128 4.46 7.42 -20.94
N SER A 129 4.99 6.71 -19.97
CA SER A 129 5.59 5.39 -20.16
C SER A 129 4.53 4.33 -20.41
N ILE A 130 4.63 3.63 -21.55
CA ILE A 130 3.71 2.55 -21.94
C ILE A 130 4.49 1.34 -22.45
N ILE A 131 3.89 0.15 -22.36
CA ILE A 131 4.36 -1.08 -23.02
C ILE A 131 3.79 -1.19 -24.43
N GLY A 132 2.65 -0.57 -24.67
CA GLY A 132 1.92 -0.65 -25.94
C GLY A 132 1.04 -1.89 -26.02
N PHE A 133 0.35 -2.19 -24.94
CA PHE A 133 -0.73 -3.18 -24.94
C PHE A 133 -1.84 -2.79 -25.92
N LYS A 134 -2.56 -3.78 -26.41
CA LYS A 134 -3.72 -3.54 -27.28
C LYS A 134 -5.01 -3.72 -26.51
N GLU A 135 -6.00 -2.92 -26.83
CA GLU A 135 -7.35 -3.12 -26.31
C GLU A 135 -7.85 -4.54 -26.59
N GLY A 136 -8.48 -5.14 -25.59
CA GLY A 136 -8.93 -6.52 -25.62
C GLY A 136 -7.86 -7.57 -25.27
N GLU A 137 -6.58 -7.21 -25.11
CA GLU A 137 -5.61 -8.13 -24.51
C GLU A 137 -5.98 -8.40 -23.05
N VAL A 138 -5.76 -9.64 -22.62
CA VAL A 138 -6.05 -10.07 -21.24
C VAL A 138 -4.75 -10.58 -20.62
N PHE A 139 -4.48 -10.13 -19.39
CA PHE A 139 -3.32 -10.55 -18.60
C PHE A 139 -3.76 -11.01 -17.22
N SER A 140 -2.93 -11.80 -16.56
CA SER A 140 -3.06 -11.99 -15.12
C SER A 140 -2.76 -10.68 -14.38
N PHE A 141 -3.40 -10.49 -13.21
CA PHE A 141 -3.11 -9.32 -12.37
C PHE A 141 -1.63 -9.22 -12.02
N ILE A 142 -0.99 -10.35 -11.70
CA ILE A 142 0.44 -10.35 -11.37
C ILE A 142 1.31 -9.87 -12.53
N ASP A 143 0.98 -10.23 -13.78
CA ASP A 143 1.71 -9.76 -14.95
C ASP A 143 1.54 -8.24 -15.16
N LEU A 144 0.34 -7.71 -14.94
CA LEU A 144 0.11 -6.25 -14.97
C LEU A 144 0.80 -5.53 -13.82
N LEU A 145 0.91 -6.15 -12.64
CA LEU A 145 1.65 -5.60 -11.52
C LEU A 145 3.14 -5.46 -11.84
N TYR A 146 3.75 -6.49 -12.46
CA TYR A 146 5.11 -6.38 -13.00
C TYR A 146 5.24 -5.27 -14.04
N ALA A 147 4.30 -5.19 -14.97
CA ALA A 147 4.29 -4.17 -16.01
C ALA A 147 4.17 -2.74 -15.44
N MET A 148 3.37 -2.56 -14.40
CA MET A 148 3.20 -1.29 -13.71
C MET A 148 4.44 -0.87 -12.93
N LEU A 149 5.11 -1.81 -12.25
CA LEU A 149 6.16 -1.46 -11.28
C LEU A 149 7.56 -1.44 -11.89
N LEU A 150 7.91 -2.35 -12.82
CA LEU A 150 9.25 -2.40 -13.41
C LEU A 150 9.48 -1.27 -14.42
N PRO A 151 8.86 -1.27 -15.62
CA PRO A 151 9.01 -0.22 -16.61
C PRO A 151 8.13 1.00 -16.32
N SER A 152 7.38 1.00 -15.21
CA SER A 152 6.47 2.09 -14.85
C SER A 152 5.32 2.32 -15.84
N ALA A 153 4.80 1.26 -16.46
CA ALA A 153 3.82 1.34 -17.56
C ALA A 153 2.48 1.92 -17.10
N ASN A 154 2.07 3.01 -17.76
CA ASN A 154 0.81 3.70 -17.48
C ASN A 154 -0.40 2.93 -18.02
N ASP A 155 -0.26 2.27 -19.17
CA ASP A 155 -1.30 1.41 -19.77
C ASP A 155 -1.63 0.21 -18.85
N ALA A 156 -0.63 -0.40 -18.21
CA ALA A 156 -0.83 -1.44 -17.20
C ALA A 156 -1.55 -0.88 -15.96
N THR A 157 -1.12 0.28 -15.48
CA THR A 157 -1.67 0.95 -14.29
C THR A 157 -3.14 1.30 -14.49
N LEU A 158 -3.45 1.92 -15.62
CA LEU A 158 -4.81 2.30 -15.97
C LEU A 158 -5.72 1.09 -16.11
N SER A 159 -5.20 -0.01 -16.71
CA SER A 159 -5.96 -1.25 -16.85
C SER A 159 -6.31 -1.86 -15.49
N ILE A 160 -5.39 -1.86 -14.52
CA ILE A 160 -5.67 -2.31 -13.15
C ILE A 160 -6.80 -1.46 -12.55
N ALA A 161 -6.71 -0.13 -12.62
CA ALA A 161 -7.71 0.76 -12.05
C ALA A 161 -9.07 0.66 -12.76
N GLN A 162 -9.10 0.48 -14.07
CA GLN A 162 -10.32 0.37 -14.86
C GLN A 162 -11.07 -0.95 -14.63
N ASN A 163 -10.38 -2.04 -14.27
CA ASN A 163 -11.02 -3.31 -13.94
C ASN A 163 -11.56 -3.34 -12.50
N TYR A 164 -11.18 -2.39 -11.66
CA TYR A 164 -11.68 -2.29 -10.27
C TYR A 164 -13.21 -2.14 -10.24
N PRO A 165 -13.90 -2.71 -9.23
CA PRO A 165 -15.34 -2.50 -9.05
C PRO A 165 -15.69 -1.02 -8.95
N GLY A 166 -16.51 -0.52 -9.90
CA GLY A 166 -16.82 0.91 -10.05
C GLY A 166 -15.82 1.70 -10.90
N GLY A 167 -14.79 1.03 -11.45
CA GLY A 167 -13.82 1.60 -12.38
C GLY A 167 -12.81 2.55 -11.74
N GLU A 168 -12.10 3.30 -12.57
CA GLU A 168 -10.99 4.17 -12.19
C GLU A 168 -11.37 5.19 -11.10
N LYS A 169 -12.54 5.82 -11.20
CA LYS A 169 -12.99 6.80 -10.19
C LYS A 169 -13.14 6.19 -8.80
N ALA A 170 -13.70 4.98 -8.72
CA ALA A 170 -13.84 4.25 -7.46
C ALA A 170 -12.47 3.80 -6.95
N PHE A 171 -11.55 3.44 -7.84
CA PHE A 171 -10.18 3.08 -7.49
C PHE A 171 -9.43 4.26 -6.86
N VAL A 172 -9.48 5.44 -7.48
CA VAL A 172 -8.84 6.67 -6.94
C VAL A 172 -9.45 7.07 -5.60
N LEU A 173 -10.78 6.96 -5.45
CA LEU A 173 -11.42 7.16 -4.16
C LEU A 173 -10.85 6.20 -3.10
N ARG A 174 -10.69 4.92 -3.44
CA ARG A 174 -10.10 3.92 -2.55
C ARG A 174 -8.64 4.23 -2.20
N MET A 175 -7.83 4.73 -3.14
CA MET A 175 -6.46 5.18 -2.87
C MET A 175 -6.42 6.27 -1.79
N ASN A 176 -7.30 7.26 -1.88
CA ASN A 176 -7.38 8.34 -0.89
C ASN A 176 -7.92 7.87 0.46
N GLN A 177 -8.90 6.96 0.48
CA GLN A 177 -9.34 6.30 1.71
C GLN A 177 -8.19 5.52 2.36
N LYS A 178 -7.41 4.81 1.55
CA LYS A 178 -6.23 4.07 2.03
C LYS A 178 -5.16 5.00 2.61
N ALA A 179 -4.94 6.15 2.00
CA ALA A 179 -4.03 7.16 2.55
C ALA A 179 -4.47 7.61 3.96
N VAL A 180 -5.77 7.82 4.18
CA VAL A 180 -6.32 8.16 5.50
C VAL A 180 -6.16 6.99 6.49
N GLU A 181 -6.48 5.76 6.10
CA GLU A 181 -6.29 4.55 6.92
C GLU A 181 -4.84 4.36 7.38
N LEU A 182 -3.89 4.68 6.50
CA LEU A 182 -2.46 4.60 6.76
C LEU A 182 -1.89 5.84 7.46
N HIS A 183 -2.74 6.80 7.85
CA HIS A 183 -2.36 8.07 8.49
C HIS A 183 -1.36 8.92 7.68
N LEU A 184 -1.42 8.83 6.35
CA LEU A 184 -0.64 9.66 5.44
C LEU A 184 -1.29 11.04 5.31
N LYS A 185 -1.03 11.91 6.29
CA LYS A 185 -1.78 13.18 6.49
C LYS A 185 -1.55 14.23 5.39
N ASN A 186 -0.45 14.11 4.67
CA ASN A 186 -0.05 15.04 3.61
C ASN A 186 0.05 14.32 2.26
N THR A 187 -0.96 13.53 1.95
CA THR A 187 -1.01 12.72 0.73
C THR A 187 -2.39 12.78 0.10
N TYR A 188 -2.43 13.01 -1.20
CA TYR A 188 -3.65 12.98 -2.00
C TYR A 188 -3.32 12.54 -3.43
N TYR A 189 -4.19 11.73 -4.02
CA TYR A 189 -4.08 11.19 -5.38
C TYR A 189 -5.28 11.61 -6.21
N ALA A 190 -5.05 12.25 -7.36
CA ALA A 190 -6.07 12.59 -8.35
C ALA A 190 -6.25 11.50 -9.40
N ASP A 191 -5.20 10.70 -9.64
CA ASP A 191 -5.20 9.59 -10.60
C ASP A 191 -4.36 8.40 -10.09
N PRO A 192 -4.46 7.20 -10.72
CA PRO A 192 -3.71 6.03 -10.29
C PRO A 192 -2.27 5.97 -10.83
N ILE A 193 -1.85 6.89 -11.70
CA ILE A 193 -0.61 6.87 -12.48
C ILE A 193 0.45 7.78 -11.86
N GLY A 194 0.03 8.94 -11.33
CA GLY A 194 0.86 10.03 -10.86
C GLY A 194 1.28 10.96 -11.99
N LEU A 195 0.31 11.46 -12.75
CA LEU A 195 0.52 12.54 -13.72
C LEU A 195 0.64 13.88 -12.98
N ASP A 196 1.20 14.87 -13.65
CA ASP A 196 1.34 16.22 -13.10
C ASP A 196 -0.03 16.91 -12.95
N ASP A 197 -0.80 16.47 -11.96
CA ASP A 197 -2.00 17.15 -11.51
C ASP A 197 -1.63 18.04 -10.33
N GLU A 198 -2.05 19.30 -10.35
CA GLU A 198 -1.83 20.25 -9.25
C GLU A 198 -2.41 19.77 -7.91
N LYS A 199 -3.30 18.78 -7.94
CA LYS A 199 -3.88 18.18 -6.75
C LYS A 199 -3.07 17.02 -6.19
N ASP A 200 -2.25 16.34 -7.03
CA ASP A 200 -1.42 15.23 -6.58
C ASP A 200 -0.30 15.72 -5.68
N TYR A 201 -0.25 15.23 -4.46
CA TYR A 201 0.86 15.52 -3.56
C TYR A 201 1.12 14.43 -2.54
N ILE A 202 2.38 14.34 -2.14
CA ILE A 202 2.84 13.51 -1.04
C ILE A 202 4.07 14.19 -0.41
N THR A 203 4.33 13.90 0.87
CA THR A 203 5.58 14.31 1.51
C THR A 203 6.63 13.19 1.42
N PRO A 204 7.94 13.48 1.46
CA PRO A 204 8.96 12.44 1.55
C PRO A 204 8.72 11.45 2.68
N LEU A 205 8.30 11.94 3.85
CA LEU A 205 8.02 11.10 5.02
C LEU A 205 6.81 10.19 4.81
N ASP A 206 5.70 10.71 4.26
CA ASP A 206 4.53 9.89 3.95
C ASP A 206 4.85 8.83 2.88
N LEU A 207 5.67 9.19 1.87
CA LEU A 207 6.11 8.26 0.82
C LEU A 207 7.02 7.16 1.37
N ALA A 208 7.91 7.47 2.31
CA ALA A 208 8.74 6.47 2.97
C ALA A 208 7.91 5.50 3.82
N ARG A 209 6.92 5.99 4.55
CA ARG A 209 5.96 5.18 5.32
C ARG A 209 5.13 4.28 4.42
N LEU A 210 4.61 4.83 3.32
CA LEU A 210 3.87 4.08 2.32
C LEU A 210 4.72 2.93 1.74
N ALA A 211 5.96 3.22 1.37
CA ALA A 211 6.90 2.21 0.85
C ALA A 211 7.23 1.13 1.89
N SER A 212 7.41 1.52 3.17
CA SER A 212 7.63 0.58 4.27
C SER A 212 6.48 -0.41 4.41
N ILE A 213 5.24 0.09 4.35
CA ILE A 213 4.02 -0.73 4.41
C ILE A 213 3.91 -1.63 3.18
N ALA A 214 4.14 -1.08 1.98
CA ALA A 214 4.06 -1.83 0.74
C ALA A 214 5.07 -3.01 0.70
N LEU A 215 6.30 -2.78 1.15
CA LEU A 215 7.34 -3.81 1.26
C LEU A 215 7.04 -4.91 2.29
N SER A 216 6.06 -4.72 3.16
CA SER A 216 5.58 -5.78 4.05
C SER A 216 4.67 -6.79 3.35
N ASN A 217 4.17 -6.46 2.14
CA ASN A 217 3.48 -7.40 1.28
C ASN A 217 4.53 -8.18 0.46
N PRO A 218 4.61 -9.53 0.60
CA PRO A 218 5.65 -10.32 -0.06
C PRO A 218 5.55 -10.31 -1.58
N THR A 219 4.35 -10.21 -2.16
CA THR A 219 4.16 -10.09 -3.61
C THR A 219 4.73 -8.77 -4.11
N PHE A 220 4.40 -7.66 -3.46
CA PHE A 220 4.95 -6.35 -3.82
C PHE A 220 6.49 -6.36 -3.74
N ALA A 221 7.05 -6.82 -2.62
CA ALA A 221 8.49 -6.88 -2.41
C ALA A 221 9.20 -7.72 -3.48
N SER A 222 8.63 -8.88 -3.84
CA SER A 222 9.14 -9.74 -4.91
C SER A 222 9.12 -9.04 -6.28
N VAL A 223 8.04 -8.31 -6.60
CA VAL A 223 7.93 -7.60 -7.89
C VAL A 223 8.94 -6.48 -7.98
N VAL A 224 9.03 -5.59 -6.99
CA VAL A 224 9.90 -4.41 -7.07
C VAL A 224 11.40 -4.73 -7.02
N SER A 225 11.76 -5.90 -6.50
CA SER A 225 13.16 -6.38 -6.47
C SER A 225 13.60 -7.07 -7.76
N ALA A 226 12.66 -7.41 -8.66
CA ALA A 226 13.00 -8.05 -9.92
C ALA A 226 13.65 -7.06 -10.89
N LYS A 227 14.76 -7.46 -11.53
CA LYS A 227 15.45 -6.67 -12.57
C LYS A 227 14.71 -6.73 -13.89
N ASP A 228 14.27 -7.93 -14.26
CA ASP A 228 13.59 -8.21 -15.52
C ASP A 228 12.45 -9.21 -15.31
N LYS A 229 11.44 -9.15 -16.19
CA LYS A 229 10.35 -10.10 -16.22
C LYS A 229 9.84 -10.27 -17.65
N LYS A 230 9.61 -11.51 -18.06
CA LYS A 230 8.85 -11.80 -19.27
C LYS A 230 7.41 -12.11 -18.85
N ILE A 231 6.47 -11.37 -19.41
CA ILE A 231 5.03 -11.58 -19.22
C ILE A 231 4.39 -12.06 -20.53
N LYS A 232 3.20 -12.64 -20.43
CA LYS A 232 2.49 -13.17 -21.58
C LYS A 232 1.00 -12.90 -21.45
N SER A 233 0.38 -12.30 -22.47
CA SER A 233 -1.08 -12.20 -22.52
C SER A 233 -1.72 -13.58 -22.69
N LEU A 234 -2.94 -13.74 -22.23
CA LEU A 234 -3.70 -14.99 -22.43
C LEU A 234 -3.88 -15.32 -23.93
N ASN A 235 -3.78 -14.33 -24.80
CA ASN A 235 -3.82 -14.49 -26.26
C ASN A 235 -2.46 -14.92 -26.84
N GLY A 236 -1.45 -15.13 -26.02
CA GLY A 236 -0.15 -15.70 -26.41
C GLY A 236 0.96 -14.70 -26.72
N LYS A 237 0.70 -13.38 -26.77
CA LYS A 237 1.71 -12.36 -27.02
C LYS A 237 2.60 -12.15 -25.80
N SER A 238 3.91 -12.10 -26.01
CA SER A 238 4.91 -11.92 -24.94
C SER A 238 5.51 -10.52 -24.96
N TYR A 239 5.85 -10.03 -23.75
CA TYR A 239 6.51 -8.75 -23.53
C TYR A 239 7.66 -8.93 -22.56
N ASN A 240 8.80 -8.32 -22.81
CA ASN A 240 9.93 -8.30 -21.92
C ASN A 240 9.92 -6.97 -21.15
N LEU A 241 10.02 -7.05 -19.84
CA LEU A 241 9.99 -5.91 -18.94
C LEU A 241 11.33 -5.78 -18.27
N SER A 242 11.85 -4.56 -18.16
CA SER A 242 13.07 -4.25 -17.40
C SER A 242 12.77 -3.18 -16.35
N ASN A 243 13.36 -3.33 -15.18
CA ASN A 243 13.19 -2.39 -14.09
C ASN A 243 13.98 -1.11 -14.34
N LEU A 244 13.34 0.04 -14.17
CA LEU A 244 13.97 1.36 -14.32
C LEU A 244 14.86 1.74 -13.14
N ASN A 245 14.83 1.00 -12.04
CA ASN A 245 15.68 1.26 -10.89
C ASN A 245 17.09 0.73 -11.11
N LYS A 246 18.00 1.62 -11.51
CA LYS A 246 19.41 1.30 -11.78
C LYS A 246 20.19 0.91 -10.52
N LEU A 247 19.66 1.21 -9.32
CA LEU A 247 20.34 0.90 -8.06
C LEU A 247 20.20 -0.57 -7.63
N LEU A 248 19.40 -1.38 -8.33
CA LEU A 248 19.25 -2.81 -8.03
C LEU A 248 20.55 -3.62 -8.20
N ASP A 249 21.60 -3.04 -8.78
CA ASP A 249 22.93 -3.65 -8.86
C ASP A 249 23.77 -3.41 -7.60
N ILE A 250 23.36 -2.47 -6.74
CA ILE A 250 24.03 -2.18 -5.46
C ILE A 250 23.66 -3.28 -4.44
N PRO A 251 24.64 -3.88 -3.75
CA PRO A 251 24.37 -4.90 -2.75
C PRO A 251 23.37 -4.46 -1.69
N GLY A 252 22.38 -5.31 -1.43
CA GLY A 252 21.31 -5.06 -0.47
C GLY A 252 20.15 -4.20 -0.98
N VAL A 253 20.29 -3.46 -2.09
CA VAL A 253 19.16 -2.72 -2.68
C VAL A 253 18.17 -3.70 -3.30
N ASN A 254 16.90 -3.58 -2.90
CA ASN A 254 15.83 -4.53 -3.26
C ASN A 254 14.52 -3.86 -3.71
N GLY A 255 14.58 -2.62 -4.16
CA GLY A 255 13.44 -1.87 -4.70
C GLY A 255 13.67 -0.37 -4.56
N VAL A 256 12.70 0.51 -4.76
CA VAL A 256 11.25 0.28 -4.82
C VAL A 256 10.66 0.81 -6.14
N LYS A 257 10.70 2.16 -6.34
CA LYS A 257 10.04 2.79 -7.49
C LYS A 257 10.69 4.10 -7.90
N THR A 258 10.86 4.29 -9.20
CA THR A 258 11.29 5.54 -9.84
C THR A 258 10.07 6.37 -10.25
N GLY A 259 10.23 7.70 -10.26
CA GLY A 259 9.26 8.64 -10.83
C GLY A 259 9.98 9.80 -11.50
N PHE A 260 9.39 10.35 -12.55
CA PHE A 260 9.82 11.56 -13.21
C PHE A 260 8.65 12.17 -14.00
N THR A 261 8.44 13.45 -13.80
CA THR A 261 7.68 14.35 -14.67
C THR A 261 8.41 15.67 -14.68
N GLU A 262 8.05 16.59 -15.58
CA GLU A 262 8.67 17.92 -15.59
C GLU A 262 8.38 18.71 -14.30
N GLY A 263 7.16 18.57 -13.75
CA GLY A 263 6.77 19.26 -12.51
C GLY A 263 7.36 18.61 -11.26
N ALA A 264 7.44 17.29 -11.21
CA ALA A 264 7.97 16.56 -10.05
C ALA A 264 9.51 16.52 -10.00
N GLY A 265 10.20 16.71 -11.14
CA GLY A 265 11.63 16.39 -11.22
C GLY A 265 11.91 14.90 -10.99
N GLY A 266 13.11 14.57 -10.61
CA GLY A 266 13.49 13.19 -10.27
C GLY A 266 12.93 12.76 -8.91
N VAL A 267 12.21 11.63 -8.87
CA VAL A 267 11.71 11.00 -7.65
C VAL A 267 12.21 9.56 -7.60
N LEU A 268 12.73 9.13 -6.45
CA LEU A 268 13.15 7.74 -6.25
C LEU A 268 12.87 7.31 -4.81
N VAL A 269 12.24 6.17 -4.70
CA VAL A 269 12.14 5.42 -3.44
C VAL A 269 13.06 4.21 -3.56
N THR A 270 13.99 4.09 -2.62
CA THR A 270 14.96 2.99 -2.56
C THR A 270 14.81 2.26 -1.23
N SER A 271 14.87 0.92 -1.26
CA SER A 271 14.98 0.09 -0.07
C SER A 271 16.30 -0.66 -0.09
N ARG A 272 17.00 -0.68 1.05
CA ARG A 272 18.25 -1.42 1.21
C ARG A 272 18.21 -2.27 2.48
N LYS A 273 18.48 -3.55 2.32
CA LYS A 273 18.73 -4.46 3.43
C LYS A 273 20.21 -4.40 3.82
N LEU A 274 20.47 -4.15 5.10
CA LEU A 274 21.82 -4.13 5.67
C LEU A 274 22.28 -5.53 6.07
N ASP A 275 23.58 -5.73 6.23
CA ASP A 275 24.19 -7.01 6.62
C ASP A 275 23.71 -7.49 8.00
N ASN A 276 23.34 -6.56 8.89
CA ASN A 276 22.76 -6.87 10.21
C ASN A 276 21.28 -7.27 10.15
N GLY A 277 20.67 -7.36 8.95
CA GLY A 277 19.30 -7.77 8.70
C GLY A 277 18.26 -6.65 8.81
N GLN A 278 18.65 -5.41 9.14
CA GLN A 278 17.76 -4.25 9.16
C GLN A 278 17.51 -3.73 7.73
N ASP A 279 16.33 -3.15 7.53
CA ASP A 279 15.93 -2.56 6.25
C ASP A 279 15.81 -1.03 6.38
N LEU A 280 16.40 -0.30 5.45
CA LEU A 280 16.31 1.15 5.34
C LEU A 280 15.46 1.54 4.13
N ILE A 281 14.70 2.61 4.25
CA ILE A 281 13.95 3.24 3.16
C ILE A 281 14.52 4.64 2.93
N PHE A 282 14.83 4.94 1.68
CA PHE A 282 15.31 6.23 1.22
C PHE A 282 14.32 6.82 0.23
N VAL A 283 14.02 8.09 0.37
CA VAL A 283 13.20 8.84 -0.59
C VAL A 283 13.92 10.11 -0.96
N VAL A 284 14.03 10.37 -2.26
CA VAL A 284 14.45 11.66 -2.81
C VAL A 284 13.35 12.17 -3.74
N MET A 285 13.03 13.47 -3.65
CA MET A 285 11.99 14.11 -4.42
C MET A 285 12.49 15.43 -4.98
N GLN A 286 12.04 15.78 -6.19
CA GLN A 286 12.47 16.97 -6.92
C GLN A 286 14.00 17.08 -7.00
N SER A 287 14.62 15.94 -7.39
CA SER A 287 16.06 15.78 -7.55
C SER A 287 16.49 16.06 -8.99
N GLN A 288 17.68 16.65 -9.17
CA GLN A 288 18.30 16.80 -10.50
C GLN A 288 18.83 15.46 -11.04
N ASP A 289 19.39 14.62 -10.16
CA ASP A 289 19.75 13.23 -10.44
C ASP A 289 19.36 12.34 -9.25
N ARG A 290 18.17 11.74 -9.34
CA ARG A 290 17.62 10.90 -8.28
C ARG A 290 18.49 9.68 -7.94
N PHE A 291 19.28 9.17 -8.90
CA PHE A 291 20.15 8.04 -8.66
C PHE A 291 21.38 8.46 -7.88
N ALA A 292 22.07 9.53 -8.34
CA ALA A 292 23.24 10.09 -7.63
C ALA A 292 22.87 10.53 -6.21
N ASP A 293 21.76 11.26 -6.02
CA ASP A 293 21.31 11.67 -4.68
C ASP A 293 21.03 10.47 -3.76
N SER A 294 20.42 9.39 -4.31
CA SER A 294 20.17 8.18 -3.53
C SER A 294 21.45 7.44 -3.18
N GLU A 295 22.44 7.36 -4.08
CA GLU A 295 23.74 6.77 -3.81
C GLU A 295 24.51 7.56 -2.72
N ILE A 296 24.44 8.87 -2.75
CA ILE A 296 24.99 9.74 -1.70
C ILE A 296 24.37 9.43 -0.35
N LEU A 297 23.02 9.32 -0.27
CA LEU A 297 22.34 8.97 0.98
C LEU A 297 22.64 7.55 1.46
N LEU A 298 22.72 6.59 0.53
CA LEU A 298 23.10 5.20 0.83
C LEU A 298 24.52 5.14 1.43
N SER A 299 25.50 5.89 0.86
CA SER A 299 26.85 5.99 1.38
C SER A 299 26.89 6.71 2.72
N TYR A 300 26.20 7.86 2.83
CA TYR A 300 26.10 8.62 4.08
C TYR A 300 25.69 7.76 5.27
N LEU A 301 24.63 6.96 5.13
CA LEU A 301 24.17 6.09 6.21
C LEU A 301 25.03 4.84 6.39
N ASN A 302 25.64 4.30 5.32
CA ASN A 302 26.56 3.17 5.45
C ASN A 302 27.71 3.47 6.40
N ASP A 303 28.24 4.68 6.33
CA ASP A 303 29.41 5.09 7.10
C ASP A 303 29.06 5.70 8.47
N ASN A 304 27.80 6.09 8.67
CA ASN A 304 27.36 6.87 9.83
C ASN A 304 26.28 6.23 10.67
N LEU A 305 25.83 5.00 10.34
CA LEU A 305 24.73 4.35 11.05
C LEU A 305 25.23 3.26 11.99
N ASN A 306 24.82 3.35 13.25
CA ASN A 306 25.04 2.32 14.26
C ASN A 306 23.68 1.84 14.80
N TYR A 307 23.64 0.61 15.33
CA TYR A 307 22.48 0.06 16.01
C TYR A 307 22.87 -0.28 17.44
N VAL A 308 22.31 0.48 18.38
CA VAL A 308 22.53 0.27 19.81
C VAL A 308 21.44 -0.60 20.41
N SER A 309 21.81 -1.48 21.33
CA SER A 309 20.83 -2.23 22.13
C SER A 309 20.16 -1.28 23.11
N SER A 310 18.83 -1.32 23.18
CA SER A 310 18.06 -0.49 24.12
C SER A 310 18.17 -0.96 25.59
N HIS A 311 18.99 -1.96 25.87
CA HIS A 311 19.31 -2.40 27.24
C HIS A 311 20.80 -2.37 27.50
N PRO A 312 21.18 -1.87 28.70
CA PRO A 312 22.56 -2.00 29.20
C PRO A 312 22.93 -3.45 29.44
#